data_53a6cbd7d8d19c7bf0c55057ceaeec32
#
_entry.id   53a6cbd7d8d19c7bf0c55057ceaeec32
#
_cell.length_a   1.000
_cell.length_b   1.000
_cell.length_c   1.000
_cell.angle_alpha   90.00
_cell.angle_beta   90.00
_cell.angle_gamma   90.00
#
_symmetry.space_group_name_H-M   'P 1'
#
loop_
_entity.id
_entity.type
_entity.pdbx_description
1 polymer ?
#
loop_
_entity_poly.entity_id
_entity_poly.type
_entity_poly.pdbx_seq_one_letter_code
_entity_poly.pdbx_strand_id
1 'polypeptide(L)'
;HPLAVGPLGYNGSKAAMEIISKADVVLALGTRLNPFSTLPGYGIDYWPKKAEVIQVDINSDRIGLTKKISVGICGDAKSVTQQILENLSTDAGDHNRIKREELIHQTKSSWLQTLTGLDHEDDDPGTSWNKDSRDREPEKMSPRMAWRAIQAGLPENAIISSDIGNNCAIGNAYPTFENGRKYLAPGLFGPCGYGFPSVIGAKIGCPKTPVVGFAGDGAFGISMSEMTSCNREGWPNITMIIFRNYQWGAEKRNTTLWYNNNFVGTELDPKLNYAK
;
A
#
# COMPACT_ATOMS: atom_id res chain seq x y z
N HIS A 1 10.28 -12.04 1.48
CA HIS A 1 11.72 -12.26 1.24
C HIS A 1 12.56 -11.30 2.09
N PRO A 2 13.71 -11.73 2.66
CA PRO A 2 14.53 -10.89 3.54
C PRO A 2 14.97 -9.56 2.91
N LEU A 3 15.21 -9.55 1.60
CA LEU A 3 15.65 -8.36 0.86
C LEU A 3 14.48 -7.49 0.35
N ALA A 4 13.23 -7.84 0.61
CA ALA A 4 12.09 -7.01 0.26
C ALA A 4 12.02 -5.80 1.21
N VAL A 5 11.90 -4.61 0.65
CA VAL A 5 11.89 -3.33 1.39
C VAL A 5 10.54 -2.59 1.31
N GLY A 6 9.53 -3.23 0.73
CA GLY A 6 8.18 -2.68 0.59
C GLY A 6 7.95 -1.94 -0.73
N PRO A 7 6.76 -1.37 -0.91
CA PRO A 7 6.38 -0.67 -2.13
C PRO A 7 7.06 0.69 -2.25
N LEU A 8 7.13 1.18 -3.49
CA LEU A 8 7.54 2.56 -3.83
C LEU A 8 6.31 3.45 -4.05
N GLY A 9 6.55 4.74 -4.13
CA GLY A 9 5.58 5.74 -4.57
C GLY A 9 4.76 6.35 -3.43
N TYR A 10 3.63 6.93 -3.79
CA TYR A 10 2.80 7.75 -2.90
C TYR A 10 2.45 7.07 -1.56
N ASN A 11 2.13 5.78 -1.61
CA ASN A 11 1.84 4.96 -0.42
C ASN A 11 3.01 4.00 -0.11
N GLY A 12 4.22 4.41 -0.44
CA GLY A 12 5.37 3.54 -0.38
C GLY A 12 6.10 3.54 0.96
N SER A 13 7.07 2.65 1.07
CA SER A 13 7.97 2.53 2.19
C SER A 13 9.15 3.49 2.05
N LYS A 14 9.49 4.21 3.12
CA LYS A 14 10.70 5.04 3.16
C LYS A 14 11.96 4.20 2.92
N ALA A 15 12.00 2.98 3.48
CA ALA A 15 13.09 2.05 3.25
C ALA A 15 13.29 1.71 1.76
N ALA A 16 12.18 1.46 1.02
CA ALA A 16 12.26 1.21 -0.41
C ALA A 16 12.80 2.42 -1.17
N MET A 17 12.37 3.63 -0.80
CA MET A 17 12.85 4.88 -1.41
C MET A 17 14.35 5.10 -1.17
N GLU A 18 14.82 4.87 0.05
CA GLU A 18 16.24 5.01 0.40
C GLU A 18 17.12 3.98 -0.30
N ILE A 19 16.65 2.75 -0.48
CA ILE A 19 17.41 1.72 -1.18
C ILE A 19 17.49 2.00 -2.67
N ILE A 20 16.36 2.28 -3.33
CA ILE A 20 16.38 2.54 -4.78
C ILE A 20 17.17 3.80 -5.13
N SER A 21 17.22 4.81 -4.26
CA SER A 21 17.98 6.04 -4.51
C SER A 21 19.49 5.80 -4.70
N LYS A 22 19.97 4.66 -4.22
CA LYS A 22 21.39 4.25 -4.29
C LYS A 22 21.66 3.23 -5.39
N ALA A 23 20.65 2.92 -6.21
CA ALA A 23 20.81 1.93 -7.27
C ALA A 23 21.59 2.48 -8.46
N ASP A 24 22.48 1.69 -9.00
CA ASP A 24 23.18 1.89 -10.29
C ASP A 24 22.41 1.24 -11.43
N VAL A 25 21.64 0.19 -11.13
CA VAL A 25 20.76 -0.49 -12.08
C VAL A 25 19.38 -0.70 -11.44
N VAL A 26 18.33 -0.40 -12.18
CA VAL A 26 16.95 -0.70 -11.82
C VAL A 26 16.37 -1.69 -12.82
N LEU A 27 16.07 -2.90 -12.37
CA LEU A 27 15.34 -3.88 -13.16
C LEU A 27 13.84 -3.80 -12.81
N ALA A 28 13.05 -3.25 -13.73
CA ALA A 28 11.62 -3.04 -13.60
C ALA A 28 10.85 -4.16 -14.32
N LEU A 29 10.30 -5.11 -13.57
CA LEU A 29 9.64 -6.30 -14.10
C LEU A 29 8.12 -6.17 -14.02
N GLY A 30 7.43 -6.21 -15.17
CA GLY A 30 5.97 -6.19 -15.26
C GLY A 30 5.35 -4.91 -14.67
N THR A 31 6.04 -3.80 -14.78
CA THR A 31 5.59 -2.51 -14.26
C THR A 31 5.73 -1.40 -15.27
N ARG A 32 4.68 -0.60 -15.42
CA ARG A 32 4.69 0.60 -16.27
C ARG A 32 5.36 1.81 -15.61
N LEU A 33 5.92 1.66 -14.43
CA LEU A 33 6.54 2.75 -13.65
C LEU A 33 5.62 3.97 -13.50
N ASN A 34 4.36 3.72 -13.18
CA ASN A 34 3.30 4.72 -13.03
C ASN A 34 3.79 5.92 -12.20
N PRO A 35 3.44 7.16 -12.57
CA PRO A 35 3.80 8.35 -11.79
C PRO A 35 3.51 8.23 -10.29
N PHE A 36 2.33 7.74 -9.88
CA PHE A 36 2.01 7.54 -8.45
C PHE A 36 2.92 6.53 -7.75
N SER A 37 3.39 5.49 -8.45
CA SER A 37 4.35 4.52 -7.90
C SER A 37 5.80 5.00 -7.94
N THR A 38 6.05 6.19 -8.46
CA THR A 38 7.39 6.81 -8.53
C THR A 38 7.40 8.25 -8.04
N LEU A 39 6.33 8.74 -7.40
CA LEU A 39 6.29 10.07 -6.78
C LEU A 39 7.27 10.13 -5.60
N PRO A 40 7.96 11.26 -5.43
CA PRO A 40 8.71 11.54 -4.21
C PRO A 40 7.86 11.39 -2.95
N GLY A 41 8.45 10.90 -1.88
CA GLY A 41 7.81 10.74 -0.60
C GLY A 41 8.77 11.01 0.54
N TYR A 42 8.26 11.36 1.72
CA TYR A 42 9.06 11.66 2.92
C TYR A 42 10.14 12.73 2.69
N GLY A 43 9.92 13.68 1.78
CA GLY A 43 10.93 14.69 1.42
C GLY A 43 12.10 14.15 0.58
N ILE A 44 12.04 12.92 0.08
CA ILE A 44 13.10 12.27 -0.68
C ILE A 44 12.75 12.26 -2.17
N ASP A 45 13.58 12.90 -3.01
CA ASP A 45 13.60 12.67 -4.46
C ASP A 45 14.44 11.42 -4.75
N TYR A 46 13.81 10.26 -4.58
CA TYR A 46 14.48 8.98 -4.51
C TYR A 46 14.77 8.32 -5.87
N TRP A 47 14.20 8.81 -6.97
CA TRP A 47 14.44 8.17 -8.25
C TRP A 47 15.90 8.31 -8.69
N PRO A 48 16.63 7.20 -8.94
CA PRO A 48 18.08 7.26 -9.21
C PRO A 48 18.34 7.77 -10.63
N LYS A 49 18.63 9.06 -10.74
CA LYS A 49 18.78 9.77 -12.04
C LYS A 49 19.93 9.27 -12.90
N LYS A 50 20.92 8.60 -12.29
CA LYS A 50 22.11 8.07 -12.95
C LYS A 50 22.05 6.56 -13.18
N ALA A 51 21.03 5.88 -12.66
CA ALA A 51 20.92 4.44 -12.81
C ALA A 51 20.54 4.06 -14.24
N GLU A 52 21.06 2.95 -14.68
CA GLU A 52 20.59 2.25 -15.87
C GLU A 52 19.25 1.58 -15.56
N VAL A 53 18.23 1.84 -16.36
CA VAL A 53 16.90 1.29 -16.15
C VAL A 53 16.59 0.25 -17.23
N ILE A 54 16.37 -0.98 -16.81
CA ILE A 54 15.92 -2.08 -17.67
C ILE A 54 14.44 -2.30 -17.37
N GLN A 55 13.58 -2.07 -18.36
CA GLN A 55 12.14 -2.25 -18.20
C GLN A 55 11.63 -3.42 -19.01
N VAL A 56 10.90 -4.33 -18.35
CA VAL A 56 10.25 -5.48 -18.97
C VAL A 56 8.74 -5.32 -18.82
N ASP A 57 8.02 -5.27 -19.90
CA ASP A 57 6.55 -5.26 -19.90
C ASP A 57 6.03 -6.07 -21.09
N ILE A 58 4.89 -6.71 -20.93
CA ILE A 58 4.24 -7.45 -22.01
C ILE A 58 3.62 -6.53 -23.06
N ASN A 59 3.33 -5.28 -22.68
CA ASN A 59 2.83 -4.26 -23.57
C ASN A 59 3.94 -3.26 -23.92
N SER A 60 4.36 -3.25 -25.19
CA SER A 60 5.40 -2.36 -25.72
C SER A 60 5.10 -0.88 -25.48
N ASP A 61 3.82 -0.47 -25.49
CA ASP A 61 3.42 0.94 -25.35
C ASP A 61 3.66 1.50 -23.95
N ARG A 62 3.94 0.63 -22.98
CA ARG A 62 4.26 1.00 -21.60
C ARG A 62 5.75 1.16 -21.34
N ILE A 63 6.58 0.67 -22.27
CA ILE A 63 8.03 0.72 -22.14
C ILE A 63 8.53 2.14 -22.41
N GLY A 64 9.24 2.73 -21.45
CA GLY A 64 9.75 4.10 -21.56
C GLY A 64 8.71 5.22 -21.45
N LEU A 65 7.44 4.90 -21.16
CA LEU A 65 6.35 5.87 -21.13
C LEU A 65 6.53 6.97 -20.07
N THR A 66 7.03 6.63 -18.90
CA THR A 66 7.07 7.54 -17.74
C THR A 66 8.47 7.84 -17.22
N LYS A 67 9.42 7.00 -17.53
CA LYS A 67 10.82 7.15 -17.11
C LYS A 67 11.74 6.90 -18.30
N LYS A 68 12.86 7.63 -18.34
CA LYS A 68 13.94 7.30 -19.29
C LYS A 68 14.46 5.90 -18.94
N ILE A 69 14.54 5.06 -19.94
CA ILE A 69 15.06 3.70 -19.82
C ILE A 69 16.30 3.51 -20.68
N SER A 70 17.15 2.58 -20.29
CA SER A 70 18.36 2.19 -21.04
C SER A 70 18.08 0.99 -21.93
N VAL A 71 17.31 0.01 -21.41
CA VAL A 71 16.93 -1.20 -22.15
C VAL A 71 15.44 -1.47 -21.95
N GLY A 72 14.71 -1.61 -23.05
CA GLY A 72 13.29 -2.03 -23.06
C GLY A 72 13.16 -3.44 -23.61
N ILE A 73 12.47 -4.31 -22.87
CA ILE A 73 12.20 -5.68 -23.28
C ILE A 73 10.69 -5.93 -23.31
N CYS A 74 10.15 -6.16 -24.51
CA CYS A 74 8.76 -6.56 -24.65
C CYS A 74 8.64 -8.07 -24.48
N GLY A 75 8.03 -8.51 -23.36
CA GLY A 75 7.90 -9.94 -23.07
C GLY A 75 7.26 -10.25 -21.74
N ASP A 76 6.94 -11.52 -21.53
CA ASP A 76 6.45 -12.02 -20.25
C ASP A 76 7.53 -11.92 -19.17
N ALA A 77 7.22 -11.28 -18.05
CA ALA A 77 8.19 -11.00 -16.99
C ALA A 77 8.83 -12.26 -16.41
N LYS A 78 8.10 -13.37 -16.32
CA LYS A 78 8.63 -14.65 -15.82
C LYS A 78 9.64 -15.23 -16.81
N SER A 79 9.29 -15.30 -18.09
CA SER A 79 10.14 -15.85 -19.15
C SER A 79 11.42 -15.04 -19.32
N VAL A 80 11.31 -13.70 -19.31
CA VAL A 80 12.46 -12.80 -19.42
C VAL A 80 13.36 -12.92 -18.18
N THR A 81 12.79 -12.98 -16.98
CA THR A 81 13.58 -13.16 -15.75
C THR A 81 14.34 -14.48 -15.76
N GLN A 82 13.73 -15.55 -16.25
CA GLN A 82 14.40 -16.84 -16.35
C GLN A 82 15.59 -16.78 -17.31
N GLN A 83 15.43 -16.17 -18.48
CA GLN A 83 16.54 -15.97 -19.44
C GLN A 83 17.65 -15.10 -18.86
N ILE A 84 17.30 -14.04 -18.10
CA ILE A 84 18.31 -13.22 -17.40
C ILE A 84 19.09 -14.09 -16.42
N LEU A 85 18.44 -14.90 -15.61
CA LEU A 85 19.09 -15.77 -14.62
C LEU A 85 20.02 -16.81 -15.28
N GLU A 86 19.62 -17.38 -16.40
CA GLU A 86 20.43 -18.35 -17.17
C GLU A 86 21.71 -17.73 -17.76
N ASN A 87 21.70 -16.40 -18.00
CA ASN A 87 22.81 -15.67 -18.59
C ASN A 87 23.64 -14.86 -17.57
N LEU A 88 23.23 -14.81 -16.30
CA LEU A 88 24.03 -14.19 -15.26
C LEU A 88 25.23 -15.08 -14.92
N SER A 89 26.45 -14.48 -14.95
CA SER A 89 27.63 -15.19 -14.46
C SER A 89 27.55 -15.33 -12.94
N THR A 90 27.93 -16.48 -12.43
CA THR A 90 28.00 -16.77 -10.98
C THR A 90 29.15 -16.05 -10.26
N ASP A 91 30.07 -15.45 -11.01
CA ASP A 91 31.29 -14.79 -10.50
C ASP A 91 31.11 -13.32 -10.09
N ALA A 92 29.89 -12.80 -10.08
CA ALA A 92 29.62 -11.43 -9.64
C ALA A 92 29.88 -11.29 -8.13
N GLY A 93 31.09 -10.92 -7.82
CA GLY A 93 31.78 -10.70 -6.54
C GLY A 93 30.94 -10.57 -5.26
N ASP A 94 31.14 -11.47 -4.34
CA ASP A 94 30.53 -11.56 -3.01
C ASP A 94 30.70 -10.31 -2.14
N HIS A 95 31.76 -9.56 -2.28
CA HIS A 95 32.06 -8.40 -1.42
C HIS A 95 31.02 -7.27 -1.51
N ASN A 96 30.49 -7.00 -2.68
CA ASN A 96 29.46 -5.97 -2.84
C ASN A 96 28.08 -6.48 -2.44
N ARG A 97 27.85 -7.77 -2.51
CA ARG A 97 26.59 -8.40 -2.11
C ARG A 97 26.38 -8.27 -0.60
N ILE A 98 27.38 -8.65 0.21
CA ILE A 98 27.29 -8.57 1.68
C ILE A 98 26.98 -7.14 2.11
N LYS A 99 27.68 -6.15 1.59
CA LYS A 99 27.44 -4.73 1.90
C LYS A 99 26.04 -4.27 1.52
N ARG A 100 25.50 -4.73 0.38
CA ARG A 100 24.12 -4.40 -0.01
C ARG A 100 23.09 -5.04 0.90
N GLU A 101 23.28 -6.29 1.28
CA GLU A 101 22.40 -7.00 2.20
C GLU A 101 22.39 -6.33 3.58
N GLU A 102 23.56 -5.96 4.11
CA GLU A 102 23.69 -5.20 5.36
C GLU A 102 22.97 -3.84 5.27
N LEU A 103 23.16 -3.10 4.19
CA LEU A 103 22.45 -1.82 3.96
C LEU A 103 20.94 -2.01 3.95
N ILE A 104 20.44 -3.04 3.28
CA ILE A 104 19.01 -3.35 3.23
C ILE A 104 18.48 -3.66 4.63
N HIS A 105 19.18 -4.50 5.41
CA HIS A 105 18.79 -4.84 6.76
C HIS A 105 18.77 -3.62 7.69
N GLN A 106 19.81 -2.80 7.65
CA GLN A 106 19.88 -1.57 8.45
C GLN A 106 18.75 -0.60 8.09
N THR A 107 18.50 -0.38 6.80
CA THR A 107 17.45 0.53 6.32
C THR A 107 16.06 0.03 6.73
N LYS A 108 15.79 -1.27 6.62
CA LYS A 108 14.53 -1.88 7.09
C LYS A 108 14.34 -1.71 8.59
N SER A 109 15.38 -1.98 9.38
CA SER A 109 15.34 -1.85 10.83
C SER A 109 15.07 -0.41 11.27
N SER A 110 15.75 0.55 10.65
CA SER A 110 15.53 1.97 10.89
C SER A 110 14.11 2.40 10.55
N TRP A 111 13.56 1.92 9.43
CA TRP A 111 12.17 2.21 9.06
C TRP A 111 11.16 1.62 10.05
N LEU A 112 11.37 0.38 10.51
CA LEU A 112 10.53 -0.24 11.53
C LEU A 112 10.56 0.53 12.85
N GLN A 113 11.74 1.01 13.27
CA GLN A 113 11.87 1.86 14.46
C GLN A 113 11.10 3.18 14.26
N THR A 114 11.20 3.81 13.09
CA THR A 114 10.43 5.01 12.76
C THR A 114 8.93 4.75 12.85
N LEU A 115 8.43 3.65 12.27
CA LEU A 115 7.02 3.28 12.35
C LEU A 115 6.57 3.05 13.79
N THR A 116 7.41 2.41 14.62
CA THR A 116 7.12 2.21 16.04
C THR A 116 7.08 3.52 16.81
N GLY A 117 7.96 4.47 16.50
CA GLY A 117 7.90 5.83 17.06
C GLY A 117 6.58 6.52 16.71
N LEU A 118 6.19 6.50 15.43
CA LEU A 118 4.95 7.10 14.96
C LEU A 118 3.68 6.48 15.55
N ASP A 119 3.72 5.24 16.05
CA ASP A 119 2.57 4.62 16.74
C ASP A 119 2.24 5.33 18.06
N HIS A 120 3.23 5.93 18.69
CA HIS A 120 3.15 6.58 20.01
C HIS A 120 3.14 8.10 19.94
N GLU A 121 3.43 8.68 18.78
CA GLU A 121 3.40 10.12 18.60
C GLU A 121 1.96 10.62 18.35
N ASP A 122 1.45 11.42 19.25
CA ASP A 122 0.18 12.12 19.07
C ASP A 122 0.25 13.19 17.96
N ASP A 123 1.45 13.60 17.57
CA ASP A 123 1.75 14.59 16.55
C ASP A 123 2.56 13.97 15.39
N ASP A 124 1.92 13.22 14.53
CA ASP A 124 2.50 12.85 13.23
C ASP A 124 2.60 14.12 12.36
N PRO A 125 3.82 14.62 12.03
CA PRO A 125 3.97 15.83 11.19
C PRO A 125 3.39 15.65 9.77
N GLY A 126 3.16 14.40 9.32
CA GLY A 126 2.40 14.09 8.10
C GLY A 126 0.89 14.27 8.26
N THR A 127 0.41 14.44 9.48
CA THR A 127 -1.00 14.67 9.84
C THR A 127 -1.22 16.03 10.47
N SER A 128 -0.44 17.05 10.09
CA SER A 128 -0.59 18.43 10.58
C SER A 128 -2.00 19.02 10.36
N TRP A 129 -2.81 18.37 9.53
CA TRP A 129 -4.25 18.63 9.39
C TRP A 129 -5.08 18.20 10.61
N ASN A 130 -4.51 17.44 11.55
CA ASN A 130 -5.13 17.11 12.85
C ASN A 130 -4.85 18.14 13.96
N LYS A 131 -4.22 19.29 13.66
CA LYS A 131 -4.00 20.34 14.68
C LYS A 131 -5.28 20.89 15.29
N ASP A 132 -6.41 20.75 14.61
CA ASP A 132 -7.73 21.06 15.18
C ASP A 132 -8.28 19.95 16.10
N SER A 133 -7.54 18.85 16.27
CA SER A 133 -7.95 17.74 17.13
C SER A 133 -7.52 17.92 18.60
N ARG A 134 -7.35 19.15 19.06
CA ARG A 134 -7.20 19.46 20.50
C ARG A 134 -8.40 19.00 21.35
N ASP A 135 -9.53 18.68 20.69
CA ASP A 135 -10.72 18.05 21.26
C ASP A 135 -10.74 16.54 21.04
N ARG A 136 -9.59 15.87 20.95
CA ARG A 136 -9.58 14.39 20.93
C ARG A 136 -10.20 13.89 22.22
N GLU A 137 -11.38 13.31 22.09
CA GLU A 137 -11.90 12.45 23.15
C GLU A 137 -10.82 11.38 23.43
N PRO A 138 -10.46 11.16 24.71
CA PRO A 138 -9.35 10.25 25.08
C PRO A 138 -9.52 8.79 24.61
N GLU A 139 -10.67 8.47 24.04
CA GLU A 139 -11.03 7.12 23.58
C GLU A 139 -10.75 6.86 22.09
N LYS A 140 -10.23 7.83 21.32
CA LYS A 140 -9.98 7.62 19.89
C LYS A 140 -8.64 6.94 19.65
N MET A 141 -8.69 5.77 19.04
CA MET A 141 -7.50 5.00 18.68
C MET A 141 -6.77 5.61 17.48
N SER A 142 -5.45 5.69 17.54
CA SER A 142 -4.63 6.02 16.37
C SER A 142 -4.82 4.96 15.28
N PRO A 143 -4.97 5.36 13.98
CA PRO A 143 -5.05 4.39 12.89
C PRO A 143 -3.83 3.47 12.82
N ARG A 144 -2.64 3.93 13.22
CA ARG A 144 -1.42 3.11 13.25
C ARG A 144 -1.49 2.05 14.34
N MET A 145 -1.92 2.43 15.55
CA MET A 145 -2.15 1.46 16.64
C MET A 145 -3.22 0.42 16.25
N ALA A 146 -4.31 0.86 15.60
CA ALA A 146 -5.32 -0.04 15.09
C ALA A 146 -4.74 -1.05 14.09
N TRP A 147 -3.96 -0.59 13.10
CA TRP A 147 -3.32 -1.47 12.14
C TRP A 147 -2.34 -2.45 12.79
N ARG A 148 -1.58 -2.03 13.78
CA ARG A 148 -0.66 -2.92 14.50
C ARG A 148 -1.40 -4.00 15.27
N ALA A 149 -2.48 -3.65 15.96
CA ALA A 149 -3.34 -4.62 16.65
C ALA A 149 -3.99 -5.61 15.67
N ILE A 150 -4.47 -5.10 14.54
CA ILE A 150 -5.06 -5.91 13.46
C ILE A 150 -4.01 -6.89 12.91
N GLN A 151 -2.81 -6.42 12.58
CA GLN A 151 -1.73 -7.27 12.07
C GLN A 151 -1.41 -8.42 13.04
N ALA A 152 -1.41 -8.17 14.34
CA ALA A 152 -1.17 -9.19 15.35
C ALA A 152 -2.29 -10.25 15.43
N GLY A 153 -3.52 -9.88 15.06
CA GLY A 153 -4.68 -10.78 15.06
C GLY A 153 -5.03 -11.41 13.71
N LEU A 154 -4.37 -11.01 12.63
CA LEU A 154 -4.65 -11.56 11.30
C LEU A 154 -4.18 -13.00 11.18
N PRO A 155 -5.03 -13.94 10.68
CA PRO A 155 -4.57 -15.29 10.34
C PRO A 155 -3.48 -15.24 9.24
N GLU A 156 -2.44 -16.04 9.37
CA GLU A 156 -1.33 -16.09 8.39
C GLU A 156 -1.77 -16.37 6.96
N ASN A 157 -2.84 -17.15 6.79
CA ASN A 157 -3.37 -17.51 5.49
C ASN A 157 -4.51 -16.57 5.02
N ALA A 158 -4.79 -15.49 5.71
CA ALA A 158 -5.87 -14.57 5.34
C ALA A 158 -5.62 -13.89 4.00
N ILE A 159 -6.68 -13.74 3.22
CA ILE A 159 -6.73 -12.82 2.09
C ILE A 159 -7.20 -11.48 2.62
N ILE A 160 -6.45 -10.44 2.32
CA ILE A 160 -6.76 -9.07 2.75
C ILE A 160 -7.20 -8.26 1.55
N SER A 161 -8.27 -7.50 1.71
CA SER A 161 -8.67 -6.48 0.76
C SER A 161 -8.67 -5.10 1.41
N SER A 162 -8.01 -4.14 0.79
CA SER A 162 -8.01 -2.74 1.22
C SER A 162 -8.79 -1.88 0.25
N ASP A 163 -9.69 -1.05 0.78
CA ASP A 163 -10.28 0.04 0.01
C ASP A 163 -9.32 1.24 -0.07
N ILE A 164 -9.62 2.17 -0.94
CA ILE A 164 -8.86 3.42 -1.11
C ILE A 164 -9.14 4.39 0.05
N GLY A 165 -8.19 5.27 0.30
CA GLY A 165 -8.20 6.32 1.32
C GLY A 165 -6.99 6.26 2.23
N ASN A 166 -7.02 7.01 3.32
CA ASN A 166 -5.92 7.06 4.30
C ASN A 166 -5.62 5.69 4.93
N ASN A 167 -6.64 4.84 5.10
CA ASN A 167 -6.46 3.49 5.60
C ASN A 167 -5.57 2.63 4.67
N CYS A 168 -5.71 2.76 3.36
CA CYS A 168 -4.84 2.09 2.40
C CYS A 168 -3.39 2.59 2.52
N ALA A 169 -3.20 3.91 2.60
CA ALA A 169 -1.88 4.51 2.71
C ALA A 169 -1.13 4.04 3.96
N ILE A 170 -1.80 4.06 5.12
CA ILE A 170 -1.24 3.60 6.38
C ILE A 170 -1.07 2.07 6.37
N GLY A 171 -2.09 1.36 5.89
CA GLY A 171 -2.11 -0.10 5.86
C GLY A 171 -0.99 -0.72 5.03
N ASN A 172 -0.51 -0.05 3.98
CA ASN A 172 0.61 -0.55 3.18
C ASN A 172 1.92 -0.69 3.99
N ALA A 173 2.04 -0.05 5.13
CA ALA A 173 3.22 -0.15 5.99
C ALA A 173 3.19 -1.34 6.97
N TYR A 174 2.03 -1.91 7.25
CA TYR A 174 1.85 -2.89 8.33
C TYR A 174 1.65 -4.34 7.87
N PRO A 175 0.79 -4.67 6.90
CA PRO A 175 0.56 -6.06 6.51
C PRO A 175 1.83 -6.72 5.95
N THR A 176 2.11 -7.92 6.42
CA THR A 176 3.19 -8.77 5.91
C THR A 176 2.61 -10.04 5.29
N PHE A 177 3.18 -10.47 4.17
CA PHE A 177 2.72 -11.63 3.42
C PHE A 177 3.89 -12.55 3.10
N GLU A 178 3.84 -13.78 3.63
CA GLU A 178 4.90 -14.76 3.44
C GLU A 178 4.71 -15.57 2.15
N ASN A 179 3.45 -15.86 1.80
CA ASN A 179 3.14 -16.74 0.68
C ASN A 179 1.95 -16.25 -0.14
N GLY A 180 2.10 -16.27 -1.47
CA GLY A 180 1.01 -16.15 -2.42
C GLY A 180 0.40 -14.76 -2.58
N ARG A 181 -0.68 -14.70 -3.33
CA ARG A 181 -1.44 -13.47 -3.64
C ARG A 181 -2.52 -13.27 -2.59
N LYS A 182 -2.20 -12.58 -1.52
CA LYS A 182 -3.08 -12.40 -0.37
C LYS A 182 -3.56 -10.97 -0.15
N TYR A 183 -3.09 -10.01 -0.96
CA TYR A 183 -3.45 -8.61 -0.83
C TYR A 183 -4.14 -8.10 -2.10
N LEU A 184 -5.38 -7.62 -1.93
CA LEU A 184 -6.20 -7.04 -2.98
C LEU A 184 -6.35 -5.55 -2.72
N ALA A 185 -5.97 -4.72 -3.67
CA ALA A 185 -6.15 -3.28 -3.59
C ALA A 185 -6.40 -2.70 -4.99
N PRO A 186 -7.18 -1.63 -5.14
CA PRO A 186 -7.52 -1.04 -6.43
C PRO A 186 -6.39 -0.12 -6.92
N GLY A 187 -5.20 -0.70 -7.12
CA GLY A 187 -3.95 0.04 -7.34
C GLY A 187 -3.81 0.79 -8.66
N LEU A 188 -4.67 0.54 -9.64
CA LEU A 188 -4.57 1.18 -10.95
C LEU A 188 -5.42 2.44 -11.08
N PHE A 189 -6.70 2.35 -10.79
CA PHE A 189 -7.66 3.44 -10.89
C PHE A 189 -7.97 4.07 -9.53
N GLY A 190 -7.91 3.29 -8.47
CA GLY A 190 -8.12 3.75 -7.10
C GLY A 190 -9.58 4.12 -6.76
N PRO A 191 -10.60 3.36 -7.21
CA PRO A 191 -11.97 3.67 -6.86
C PRO A 191 -12.24 3.40 -5.39
N CYS A 192 -12.93 4.32 -4.71
CA CYS A 192 -13.57 4.05 -3.44
C CYS A 192 -14.74 3.07 -3.61
N GLY A 193 -15.00 2.22 -2.61
CA GLY A 193 -16.03 1.19 -2.67
C GLY A 193 -15.56 -0.15 -3.25
N TYR A 194 -14.25 -0.30 -3.49
CA TYR A 194 -13.65 -1.55 -3.98
C TYR A 194 -13.56 -2.63 -2.90
N GLY A 195 -13.29 -2.23 -1.67
CA GLY A 195 -12.89 -3.14 -0.59
C GLY A 195 -13.94 -4.22 -0.31
N PHE A 196 -15.18 -3.83 -0.10
CA PHE A 196 -16.25 -4.76 0.27
C PHE A 196 -16.62 -5.74 -0.86
N PRO A 197 -16.91 -5.32 -2.10
CA PRO A 197 -17.17 -6.25 -3.20
C PRO A 197 -16.03 -7.23 -3.46
N SER A 198 -14.78 -6.79 -3.32
CA SER A 198 -13.63 -7.67 -3.52
C SER A 198 -13.48 -8.72 -2.40
N VAL A 199 -13.88 -8.40 -1.16
CA VAL A 199 -13.97 -9.37 -0.06
C VAL A 199 -15.00 -10.47 -0.40
N ILE A 200 -16.17 -10.08 -0.91
CA ILE A 200 -17.20 -11.01 -1.37
C ILE A 200 -16.63 -11.94 -2.45
N GLY A 201 -16.04 -11.35 -3.48
CA GLY A 201 -15.44 -12.12 -4.58
C GLY A 201 -14.33 -13.07 -4.12
N ALA A 202 -13.43 -12.59 -3.26
CA ALA A 202 -12.35 -13.40 -2.69
C ALA A 202 -12.89 -14.58 -1.86
N LYS A 203 -13.96 -14.34 -1.10
CA LYS A 203 -14.57 -15.39 -0.27
C LYS A 203 -15.30 -16.44 -1.10
N ILE A 204 -15.94 -16.05 -2.20
CA ILE A 204 -16.53 -16.99 -3.17
C ILE A 204 -15.45 -17.84 -3.82
N GLY A 205 -14.35 -17.21 -4.26
CA GLY A 205 -13.23 -17.91 -4.89
C GLY A 205 -12.44 -18.81 -3.95
N CYS A 206 -12.39 -18.47 -2.65
CA CYS A 206 -11.64 -19.17 -1.63
C CYS A 206 -12.51 -19.40 -0.36
N PRO A 207 -13.54 -20.25 -0.41
CA PRO A 207 -14.55 -20.35 0.65
C PRO A 207 -14.00 -20.76 2.02
N LYS A 208 -12.91 -21.52 2.05
CA LYS A 208 -12.29 -22.04 3.27
C LYS A 208 -11.22 -21.09 3.86
N THR A 209 -10.80 -20.07 3.10
CA THR A 209 -9.76 -19.14 3.53
C THR A 209 -10.39 -17.96 4.28
N PRO A 210 -9.81 -17.51 5.41
CA PRO A 210 -10.21 -16.26 6.02
C PRO A 210 -10.05 -15.09 5.05
N VAL A 211 -11.06 -14.23 4.95
CA VAL A 211 -11.02 -13.01 4.13
C VAL A 211 -11.37 -11.82 5.01
N VAL A 212 -10.50 -10.83 5.02
CA VAL A 212 -10.65 -9.63 5.84
C VAL A 212 -10.54 -8.40 4.96
N GLY A 213 -11.54 -7.55 5.01
CA GLY A 213 -11.57 -6.28 4.29
C GLY A 213 -11.32 -5.09 5.20
N PHE A 214 -10.73 -4.05 4.64
CA PHE A 214 -10.48 -2.77 5.30
C PHE A 214 -11.03 -1.64 4.45
N ALA A 215 -11.78 -0.76 5.07
CA ALA A 215 -12.32 0.43 4.40
C ALA A 215 -12.44 1.60 5.37
N GLY A 216 -12.37 2.82 4.87
CA GLY A 216 -12.90 3.98 5.56
C GLY A 216 -14.43 3.97 5.52
N ASP A 217 -15.06 4.68 6.43
CA ASP A 217 -16.53 4.80 6.50
C ASP A 217 -17.13 5.35 5.19
N GLY A 218 -16.51 6.34 4.56
CA GLY A 218 -16.95 6.87 3.28
C GLY A 218 -16.89 5.81 2.16
N ALA A 219 -15.75 5.15 2.02
CA ALA A 219 -15.55 4.14 0.97
C ALA A 219 -16.49 2.93 1.16
N PHE A 220 -16.66 2.45 2.39
CA PHE A 220 -17.61 1.38 2.70
C PHE A 220 -19.04 1.77 2.35
N GLY A 221 -19.45 3.01 2.67
CA GLY A 221 -20.78 3.53 2.38
C GLY A 221 -21.17 3.47 0.89
N ILE A 222 -20.20 3.57 -0.03
CA ILE A 222 -20.44 3.48 -1.48
C ILE A 222 -20.96 2.09 -1.88
N SER A 223 -20.41 1.03 -1.31
CA SER A 223 -20.74 -0.35 -1.67
C SER A 223 -21.51 -1.12 -0.58
N MET A 224 -21.98 -0.43 0.44
CA MET A 224 -22.69 -1.03 1.57
C MET A 224 -23.93 -1.80 1.14
N SER A 225 -24.59 -1.41 0.06
CA SER A 225 -25.77 -2.12 -0.50
C SER A 225 -25.47 -3.58 -0.84
N GLU A 226 -24.22 -3.93 -1.13
CA GLU A 226 -23.82 -5.32 -1.42
C GLU A 226 -23.93 -6.25 -0.20
N MET A 227 -24.16 -5.71 1.00
CA MET A 227 -24.51 -6.51 2.19
C MET A 227 -25.75 -7.37 1.97
N THR A 228 -26.69 -6.90 1.15
CA THR A 228 -27.89 -7.66 0.80
C THR A 228 -27.56 -8.99 0.11
N SER A 229 -26.44 -9.06 -0.60
CA SER A 229 -25.97 -10.28 -1.25
C SER A 229 -25.38 -11.29 -0.25
N CYS A 230 -24.95 -10.84 0.91
CA CYS A 230 -24.30 -11.67 1.93
C CYS A 230 -25.27 -12.31 2.92
N ASN A 231 -26.54 -11.91 2.93
CA ASN A 231 -27.55 -12.41 3.88
C ASN A 231 -28.33 -13.63 3.33
N ARG A 232 -27.63 -14.54 2.66
CA ARG A 232 -28.21 -15.77 2.12
C ARG A 232 -27.82 -16.96 2.98
N GLU A 233 -28.73 -17.94 3.10
CA GLU A 233 -28.42 -19.19 3.78
C GLU A 233 -27.17 -19.86 3.20
N GLY A 234 -26.27 -20.32 4.07
CA GLY A 234 -25.01 -20.93 3.66
C GLY A 234 -23.93 -19.96 3.20
N TRP A 235 -24.15 -18.64 3.30
CA TRP A 235 -23.10 -17.66 2.95
C TRP A 235 -21.89 -17.77 3.88
N PRO A 236 -20.67 -17.85 3.37
CA PRO A 236 -19.48 -18.00 4.22
C PRO A 236 -19.14 -16.70 4.94
N ASN A 237 -18.65 -16.82 6.18
CA ASN A 237 -18.29 -15.68 7.01
C ASN A 237 -17.19 -14.82 6.37
N ILE A 238 -17.42 -13.51 6.37
CA ILE A 238 -16.48 -12.47 5.98
C ILE A 238 -16.30 -11.48 7.14
N THR A 239 -15.17 -10.78 7.15
CA THR A 239 -14.89 -9.74 8.14
C THR A 239 -14.57 -8.45 7.43
N MET A 240 -15.29 -7.36 7.78
CA MET A 240 -14.97 -5.99 7.35
C MET A 240 -14.58 -5.16 8.56
N ILE A 241 -13.45 -4.49 8.47
CA ILE A 241 -12.96 -3.53 9.48
C ILE A 241 -13.13 -2.13 8.92
N ILE A 242 -13.97 -1.33 9.57
CA ILE A 242 -14.28 0.02 9.12
C ILE A 242 -13.54 1.03 9.99
N PHE A 243 -12.61 1.75 9.37
CA PHE A 243 -11.95 2.90 9.98
C PHE A 243 -12.87 4.10 9.89
N ARG A 244 -13.45 4.48 11.01
CA ARG A 244 -14.48 5.50 11.07
C ARG A 244 -13.90 6.81 11.62
N ASN A 245 -13.86 7.81 10.76
CA ASN A 245 -13.43 9.15 11.11
C ASN A 245 -14.47 10.23 10.76
N TYR A 246 -15.67 9.84 10.35
CA TYR A 246 -16.81 10.69 9.99
C TYR A 246 -16.54 11.65 8.83
N GLN A 247 -15.63 11.33 7.95
CA GLN A 247 -15.26 12.23 6.86
C GLN A 247 -14.57 11.50 5.71
N TRP A 248 -14.62 12.11 4.53
CA TRP A 248 -13.76 11.78 3.41
C TRP A 248 -12.34 12.32 3.69
N GLY A 249 -11.58 11.61 4.51
CA GLY A 249 -10.35 12.13 5.10
C GLY A 249 -9.25 12.41 4.07
N ALA A 250 -9.12 11.62 3.02
CA ALA A 250 -8.16 11.87 1.95
C ALA A 250 -8.53 13.13 1.15
N GLU A 251 -9.81 13.30 0.83
CA GLU A 251 -10.31 14.46 0.08
C GLU A 251 -10.22 15.73 0.93
N LYS A 252 -10.52 15.65 2.22
CA LYS A 252 -10.36 16.78 3.13
C LYS A 252 -8.91 17.23 3.21
N ARG A 253 -7.96 16.30 3.24
CA ARG A 253 -6.53 16.61 3.17
C ARG A 253 -6.16 17.31 1.86
N ASN A 254 -6.65 16.84 0.74
CA ASN A 254 -6.41 17.47 -0.56
C ASN A 254 -6.97 18.90 -0.58
N THR A 255 -8.15 19.10 0.00
CA THR A 255 -8.78 20.43 0.14
C THR A 255 -7.94 21.36 1.00
N THR A 256 -7.33 20.87 2.08
CA THR A 256 -6.39 21.64 2.88
C THR A 256 -5.15 22.06 2.07
N LEU A 257 -4.59 21.16 1.29
CA LEU A 257 -3.35 21.40 0.54
C LEU A 257 -3.56 22.35 -0.66
N TRP A 258 -4.71 22.26 -1.34
CA TRP A 258 -4.90 22.90 -2.64
C TRP A 258 -5.98 23.99 -2.66
N TYR A 259 -6.91 23.99 -1.68
CA TYR A 259 -8.11 24.85 -1.70
C TYR A 259 -8.30 25.65 -0.41
N ASN A 260 -7.23 25.91 0.34
CA ASN A 260 -7.21 26.76 1.53
C ASN A 260 -8.35 26.45 2.53
N ASN A 261 -8.54 25.16 2.83
CA ASN A 261 -9.56 24.66 3.77
C ASN A 261 -11.02 24.95 3.37
N ASN A 262 -11.29 25.19 2.11
CA ASN A 262 -12.67 25.36 1.63
C ASN A 262 -13.34 23.99 1.50
N PHE A 263 -13.81 23.43 2.62
CA PHE A 263 -14.38 22.10 2.69
C PHE A 263 -15.82 22.09 2.17
N VAL A 264 -16.09 21.23 1.20
CA VAL A 264 -17.42 21.00 0.63
C VAL A 264 -17.67 19.50 0.52
N GLY A 265 -18.73 19.01 1.21
CA GLY A 265 -19.15 17.59 1.13
C GLY A 265 -18.15 16.59 1.71
N THR A 266 -17.24 17.04 2.58
CA THR A 266 -16.21 16.17 3.18
C THR A 266 -16.65 15.46 4.46
N GLU A 267 -17.72 15.92 5.10
CA GLU A 267 -18.22 15.37 6.36
C GLU A 267 -19.27 14.27 6.11
N LEU A 268 -19.24 13.25 6.94
CA LEU A 268 -20.22 12.14 6.93
C LEU A 268 -21.09 12.20 8.17
N ASP A 269 -22.29 11.61 8.11
CA ASP A 269 -23.23 11.59 9.22
C ASP A 269 -22.66 10.81 10.43
N PRO A 270 -22.45 11.47 11.58
CA PRO A 270 -21.92 10.83 12.78
C PRO A 270 -22.89 9.84 13.44
N LYS A 271 -24.17 9.85 13.05
CA LYS A 271 -25.21 8.96 13.62
C LYS A 271 -25.21 7.56 12.99
N LEU A 272 -24.63 7.41 11.80
CA LEU A 272 -24.60 6.13 11.11
C LEU A 272 -23.74 5.12 11.88
N ASN A 273 -24.30 3.94 12.14
CA ASN A 273 -23.60 2.85 12.83
C ASN A 273 -23.51 1.62 11.91
N TYR A 274 -22.30 1.34 11.44
CA TYR A 274 -22.05 0.21 10.52
C TYR A 274 -22.01 -1.17 11.21
N ALA A 275 -22.00 -1.22 12.55
CA ALA A 275 -21.97 -2.46 13.31
C ALA A 275 -23.35 -2.93 13.77
N LYS A 276 -24.39 -2.12 13.55
CA LYS A 276 -25.79 -2.41 13.84
C LYS A 276 -26.61 -2.47 12.55
#